data_fad795a1f92374f96e9bdb8757c24637
#
_entry.id   fad795a1f92374f96e9bdb8757c24637
#
_cell.length_a   1.000
_cell.length_b   1.000
_cell.length_c   1.000
_cell.angle_alpha   90.00
_cell.angle_beta   90.00
_cell.angle_gamma   90.00
#
_symmetry.space_group_name_H-M   'P 1'
#
loop_
_entity.id
_entity.type
_entity.pdbx_description
1 polymer ?
#
loop_
_entity_poly.entity_id
_entity_poly.type
_entity_poly.pdbx_seq_one_letter_code
_entity_poly.pdbx_strand_id
1 'polypeptide(L)' 'MPEYIAQYVICHELAHLHEMNHGPKFWALVDKIYPDKERAMDWLKQYGMVLY' A
#
# COMPACT_ATOMS: atom_id res chain seq x y z
N MET A 1 -10.05 5.56 -11.07
CA MET A 1 -9.00 4.78 -10.38
C MET A 1 -9.30 3.29 -10.51
N PRO A 2 -8.33 2.48 -10.94
CA PRO A 2 -8.54 1.04 -11.02
C PRO A 2 -8.86 0.44 -9.66
N GLU A 3 -9.64 -0.63 -9.66
CA GLU A 3 -10.06 -1.27 -8.43
C GLU A 3 -8.88 -1.80 -7.60
N TYR A 4 -7.85 -2.33 -8.27
CA TYR A 4 -6.71 -2.85 -7.53
C TYR A 4 -5.95 -1.75 -6.78
N ILE A 5 -6.01 -0.52 -7.26
CA ILE A 5 -5.40 0.62 -6.57
C ILE A 5 -6.21 0.94 -5.31
N ALA A 6 -7.54 0.94 -5.42
CA ALA A 6 -8.40 1.17 -4.26
C ALA A 6 -8.16 0.10 -3.20
N GLN A 7 -8.02 -1.16 -3.61
CA GLN A 7 -7.71 -2.25 -2.70
C GLN A 7 -6.37 -2.05 -1.99
N TYR A 8 -5.36 -1.60 -2.74
CA TYR A 8 -4.05 -1.32 -2.15
C TYR A 8 -4.15 -0.20 -1.11
N VAL A 9 -4.88 0.87 -1.42
CA VAL A 9 -5.05 1.99 -0.48
C VAL A 9 -5.70 1.51 0.82
N ILE A 10 -6.72 0.67 0.71
CA ILE A 10 -7.38 0.10 1.88
C ILE A 10 -6.39 -0.74 2.70
N CYS A 11 -5.60 -1.58 2.04
CA CYS A 11 -4.60 -2.39 2.73
C CYS A 11 -3.54 -1.53 3.42
N HIS A 12 -3.12 -0.46 2.75
CA HIS A 12 -2.17 0.50 3.30
C HIS A 12 -2.71 1.12 4.60
N GLU A 13 -3.96 1.56 4.58
CA GLU A 13 -4.59 2.16 5.75
C GLU A 13 -4.77 1.15 6.87
N LEU A 14 -5.17 -0.07 6.53
CA LEU A 14 -5.31 -1.13 7.54
C LEU A 14 -3.97 -1.47 8.18
N ALA A 15 -2.91 -1.48 7.40
CA ALA A 15 -1.57 -1.73 7.92
C ALA A 15 -1.15 -0.65 8.92
N HIS A 16 -1.56 0.60 8.68
CA HIS A 16 -1.26 1.69 9.61
C HIS A 16 -1.97 1.54 10.96
N LEU A 17 -3.05 0.80 11.02
CA LEU A 17 -3.71 0.51 12.30
C LEU A 17 -2.84 -0.37 13.19
N HIS A 18 -1.95 -1.14 12.60
CA HIS A 18 -1.06 -2.06 13.32
C HIS A 18 0.35 -1.50 13.44
N GLU A 19 0.84 -0.83 12.40
CA GLU A 19 2.18 -0.25 12.37
C GLU A 19 2.11 1.16 11.83
N MET A 20 2.39 2.14 12.69
CA MET A 20 2.32 3.55 12.30
C MET A 20 3.47 3.97 11.39
N ASN A 21 4.62 3.33 11.52
CA ASN A 21 5.81 3.67 10.75
C ASN A 21 5.94 2.78 9.51
N HIS A 22 6.45 3.36 8.42
CA HIS A 22 6.73 2.62 7.19
C HIS A 22 8.02 1.80 7.33
N GLY A 23 8.15 1.07 8.42
CA GLY A 23 9.30 0.22 8.67
C GLY A 23 9.14 -1.18 8.10
N PRO A 24 10.11 -2.06 8.38
CA PRO A 24 10.04 -3.44 7.86
C PRO A 24 8.78 -4.19 8.26
N LYS A 25 8.28 -3.95 9.46
CA LYS A 25 7.07 -4.62 9.93
C LYS A 25 5.84 -4.17 9.15
N PHE A 26 5.76 -2.87 8.84
CA PHE A 26 4.67 -2.32 8.04
C PHE A 26 4.65 -2.98 6.66
N TRP A 27 5.79 -3.00 5.99
CA TRP A 27 5.89 -3.55 4.64
C TRP A 27 5.68 -5.06 4.61
N ALA A 28 6.11 -5.76 5.65
CA ALA A 28 5.84 -7.19 5.77
C ALA A 28 4.34 -7.46 5.88
N LEU A 29 3.63 -6.61 6.63
CA LEU A 29 2.20 -6.73 6.79
C LEU A 29 1.48 -6.44 5.47
N VAL A 30 1.89 -5.40 4.77
CA VAL A 30 1.31 -5.05 3.46
C VAL A 30 1.55 -6.18 2.46
N ASP A 31 2.75 -6.76 2.44
CA ASP A 31 3.07 -7.88 1.56
C ASP A 31 2.18 -9.08 1.82
N LYS A 32 1.86 -9.33 3.08
CA LYS A 32 1.02 -10.44 3.48
C LYS A 32 -0.41 -10.26 3.01
N ILE A 33 -0.92 -9.04 3.10
CA ILE A 33 -2.31 -8.73 2.74
C ILE A 33 -2.44 -8.51 1.23
N TYR A 34 -1.45 -7.86 0.63
CA TYR A 34 -1.51 -7.46 -0.76
C TYR A 34 -0.16 -7.70 -1.44
N PRO A 35 0.10 -8.92 -1.94
CA PRO A 35 1.41 -9.24 -2.55
C PRO A 35 1.76 -8.43 -3.79
N ASP A 36 0.76 -7.91 -4.49
CA ASP A 36 0.94 -7.14 -5.73
C ASP A 36 1.15 -5.65 -5.50
N LYS A 37 1.63 -5.28 -4.31
CA LYS A 37 1.76 -3.87 -3.94
C LYS A 37 2.62 -3.06 -4.91
N GLU A 38 3.63 -3.68 -5.50
CA GLU A 38 4.55 -2.96 -6.40
C GLU A 38 3.82 -2.41 -7.62
N ARG A 39 2.88 -3.18 -8.15
CA ARG A 39 2.07 -2.75 -9.29
C ARG A 39 1.25 -1.52 -8.93
N ALA A 40 0.65 -1.53 -7.75
CA ALA A 40 -0.14 -0.40 -7.27
C ALA A 40 0.74 0.81 -6.99
N MET A 41 1.90 0.59 -6.39
CA MET A 41 2.85 1.66 -6.10
C MET A 41 3.35 2.33 -7.38
N ASP A 42 3.64 1.54 -8.41
CA ASP A 42 4.05 2.08 -9.71
C ASP A 42 2.96 2.95 -10.31
N TRP A 43 1.72 2.50 -10.25
CA TRP A 43 0.59 3.27 -10.77
C TRP A 43 0.48 4.61 -10.06
N LEU A 44 0.54 4.59 -8.73
CA LEU A 44 0.43 5.81 -7.92
C LEU A 44 1.59 6.76 -8.20
N LYS A 45 2.80 6.23 -8.33
CA LYS A 45 3.99 7.01 -8.62
C LYS A 45 3.88 7.68 -9.98
N GLN A 46 3.35 6.95 -10.97
CA GLN A 46 3.19 7.45 -12.33
C GLN A 46 2.22 8.63 -12.38
N TYR A 47 1.23 8.65 -11.52
CA TYR A 47 0.23 9.72 -11.47
C TYR A 47 0.54 10.76 -10.39
N GLY A 48 1.76 10.72 -9.83
CA GLY A 48 2.19 11.69 -8.85
C GLY A 48 1.52 11.61 -7.50
N MET A 49 0.87 10.49 -7.21
CA MET A 49 0.19 10.28 -5.94
C MET A 49 1.13 9.59 -4.95
N VAL A 50 1.20 10.12 -3.74
CA VAL A 50 2.05 9.57 -2.69
C VAL A 50 1.19 9.22 -1.48
N LEU A 51 1.32 7.98 -1.01
CA LEU A 51 0.64 7.55 0.22
C LEU A 51 1.63 7.64 1.39
N TYR A 52 1.15 8.21 2.48
CA TYR A 52 1.94 8.33 3.71
C TYR A 52 2.07 6.98 4.42
#